data_ebbadd37315277802ddd9da38d785da3
#
_entry.id   ebbadd37315277802ddd9da38d785da3
#
_cell.length_a   1.000
_cell.length_b   1.000
_cell.length_c   1.000
_cell.angle_alpha   90.00
_cell.angle_beta   90.00
_cell.angle_gamma   90.00
#
_symmetry.space_group_name_H-M   'P 1'
#
loop_
_entity.id
_entity.type
_entity.pdbx_description
1 polymer ?
#
loop_
_entity_poly.entity_id
_entity_poly.type
_entity_poly.pdbx_seq_one_letter_code
_entity_poly.pdbx_strand_id
1 'polypeptide(L)'
;MLNYPQDPSINQAAGFGQTAGEQGLFVPESIIPMVIETSPRGERAFDIYSLLLKERIIFLGTQINDHMANVIIAQLLFLEREDPDKGISIYINSPGGVISSGLAIYDTMRLISPEVSTICLGMAASMATILLSGGAKGKRYALPNSTIHMHQPMGGAQGQASDIEIAAREILRLQDTIRNILSEN
;
A
#
# COMPACT_ATOMS: atom_id res chain seq x y z
N MET A 1 -3.00 -26.37 37.99
CA MET A 1 -4.29 -26.31 37.29
C MET A 1 -5.18 -25.33 38.02
N LEU A 2 -5.33 -24.12 37.56
CA LEU A 2 -6.21 -23.11 38.14
C LEU A 2 -7.55 -23.19 37.38
N ASN A 3 -8.59 -23.64 38.11
CA ASN A 3 -9.97 -23.66 37.63
C ASN A 3 -10.54 -22.24 37.71
N TYR A 4 -10.79 -21.62 36.56
CA TYR A 4 -11.60 -20.39 36.51
C TYR A 4 -13.09 -20.78 36.45
N PRO A 5 -13.94 -20.19 37.31
CA PRO A 5 -15.38 -20.39 37.25
C PRO A 5 -15.92 -19.74 35.97
N GLN A 6 -16.67 -20.51 35.21
CA GLN A 6 -17.42 -20.02 34.04
C GLN A 6 -18.63 -19.24 34.54
N ASP A 7 -18.64 -17.93 34.34
CA ASP A 7 -19.79 -17.07 34.63
C ASP A 7 -20.86 -17.23 33.54
N PRO A 8 -22.08 -17.74 33.86
CA PRO A 8 -23.13 -17.92 32.88
C PRO A 8 -23.72 -16.62 32.28
N SER A 9 -23.39 -15.47 32.83
CA SER A 9 -23.92 -14.18 32.38
C SER A 9 -23.25 -13.62 31.13
N ILE A 10 -22.09 -14.18 30.73
CA ILE A 10 -21.33 -13.71 29.55
C ILE A 10 -21.97 -14.18 28.23
N ASN A 11 -22.83 -15.22 28.25
CA ASN A 11 -23.45 -15.78 27.04
C ASN A 11 -24.80 -15.13 26.66
N GLN A 12 -25.29 -14.11 27.37
CA GLN A 12 -26.57 -13.45 27.04
C GLN A 12 -26.43 -12.12 26.27
N ALA A 13 -25.21 -11.67 25.91
CA ALA A 13 -25.00 -10.41 25.19
C ALA A 13 -24.84 -10.58 23.65
N ALA A 14 -25.05 -11.76 23.09
CA ALA A 14 -24.93 -12.04 21.64
C ALA A 14 -26.27 -12.28 20.95
N GLY A 15 -27.33 -11.64 21.43
CA GLY A 15 -28.64 -11.65 20.80
C GLY A 15 -28.91 -10.38 19.99
N PHE A 16 -28.18 -10.15 18.89
CA PHE A 16 -28.64 -9.17 17.89
C PHE A 16 -29.72 -9.81 17.04
N GLY A 17 -30.97 -9.58 17.47
CA GLY A 17 -32.15 -9.90 16.70
C GLY A 17 -32.17 -9.14 15.39
N GLN A 18 -32.29 -9.88 14.30
CA GLN A 18 -32.72 -9.35 13.02
C GLN A 18 -34.15 -8.82 13.14
N THR A 19 -34.30 -7.50 13.07
CA THR A 19 -35.50 -6.84 12.50
C THR A 19 -35.24 -5.36 12.36
N ALA A 20 -35.54 -4.87 11.18
CA ALA A 20 -35.89 -3.51 10.80
C ALA A 20 -34.95 -2.89 9.77
N GLY A 21 -35.46 -2.84 8.55
CA GLY A 21 -35.26 -1.75 7.60
C GLY A 21 -33.81 -1.47 7.20
N GLU A 22 -33.39 -1.93 6.05
CA GLU A 22 -32.26 -1.39 5.31
C GLU A 22 -32.46 0.11 5.05
N GLN A 23 -32.28 0.93 6.06
CA GLN A 23 -31.79 2.27 5.84
C GLN A 23 -30.29 2.11 5.64
N GLY A 24 -29.89 2.06 4.37
CA GLY A 24 -28.48 2.02 4.00
C GLY A 24 -27.75 3.10 4.79
N LEU A 25 -26.85 2.67 5.69
CA LEU A 25 -25.87 3.58 6.27
C LEU A 25 -25.20 4.24 5.06
N PHE A 26 -25.46 5.54 4.88
CA PHE A 26 -24.71 6.37 3.96
C PHE A 26 -23.27 6.41 4.52
N VAL A 27 -22.46 5.45 4.07
CA VAL A 27 -21.01 5.54 4.25
C VAL A 27 -20.58 6.61 3.25
N PRO A 28 -20.21 7.81 3.69
CA PRO A 28 -19.74 8.80 2.74
C PRO A 28 -18.56 8.17 1.99
N GLU A 29 -18.72 7.97 0.67
CA GLU A 29 -17.58 7.71 -0.20
C GLU A 29 -16.51 8.72 0.16
N SER A 30 -15.27 8.26 0.35
CA SER A 30 -14.16 9.05 0.88
C SER A 30 -14.17 10.44 0.24
N ILE A 31 -14.53 11.46 1.04
CA ILE A 31 -14.53 12.85 0.57
C ILE A 31 -13.08 13.24 0.37
N ILE A 32 -12.65 13.27 -0.90
CA ILE A 32 -11.33 13.81 -1.25
C ILE A 32 -11.45 15.32 -1.18
N PRO A 33 -10.70 16.00 -0.26
CA PRO A 33 -10.77 17.44 -0.13
C PRO A 33 -10.34 18.15 -1.42
N MET A 34 -11.11 19.17 -1.80
CA MET A 34 -10.77 20.06 -2.91
C MET A 34 -10.11 21.33 -2.37
N VAL A 35 -9.04 21.77 -3.04
CA VAL A 35 -8.30 22.98 -2.73
C VAL A 35 -8.39 23.94 -3.93
N ILE A 36 -8.69 25.19 -3.66
CA ILE A 36 -8.77 26.23 -4.69
C ILE A 36 -7.44 27.00 -4.69
N GLU A 37 -6.72 26.94 -5.80
CA GLU A 37 -5.56 27.79 -6.06
C GLU A 37 -5.99 29.04 -6.82
N THR A 38 -5.71 30.21 -6.26
CA THR A 38 -5.93 31.50 -6.92
C THR A 38 -4.64 31.95 -7.60
N SER A 39 -4.70 32.18 -8.90
CA SER A 39 -3.59 32.70 -9.70
C SER A 39 -4.01 33.92 -10.50
N PRO A 40 -3.07 34.70 -11.08
CA PRO A 40 -3.40 35.81 -11.99
C PRO A 40 -4.23 35.39 -13.20
N ARG A 41 -4.29 34.09 -13.50
CA ARG A 41 -5.07 33.49 -14.61
C ARG A 41 -6.45 32.97 -14.18
N GLY A 42 -6.84 33.19 -12.93
CA GLY A 42 -8.10 32.73 -12.34
C GLY A 42 -7.92 31.64 -11.29
N GLU A 43 -9.06 31.18 -10.80
CA GLU A 43 -9.13 30.13 -9.78
C GLU A 43 -9.20 28.76 -10.44
N ARG A 44 -8.48 27.79 -9.86
CA ARG A 44 -8.53 26.38 -10.26
C ARG A 44 -8.73 25.50 -9.04
N ALA A 45 -9.68 24.57 -9.11
CA ALA A 45 -9.91 23.58 -8.08
C ALA A 45 -9.09 22.31 -8.40
N PHE A 46 -8.35 21.82 -7.41
CA PHE A 46 -7.62 20.58 -7.46
C PHE A 46 -8.02 19.71 -6.28
N ASP A 47 -8.07 18.39 -6.45
CA ASP A 47 -8.09 17.51 -5.30
C ASP A 47 -6.71 17.51 -4.61
N ILE A 48 -6.70 17.11 -3.32
CA ILE A 48 -5.47 17.18 -2.52
C ILE A 48 -4.36 16.29 -3.07
N TYR A 49 -4.68 15.13 -3.66
CA TYR A 49 -3.67 14.23 -4.22
C TYR A 49 -3.06 14.80 -5.50
N SER A 50 -3.85 15.49 -6.34
CA SER A 50 -3.36 16.20 -7.51
C SER A 50 -2.40 17.32 -7.13
N LEU A 51 -2.65 18.03 -6.02
CA LEU A 51 -1.73 19.04 -5.51
C LEU A 51 -0.43 18.44 -4.99
N LEU A 52 -0.52 17.35 -4.22
CA LEU A 52 0.65 16.62 -3.75
C LEU A 52 1.49 16.11 -4.93
N LEU A 53 0.86 15.63 -5.99
CA LEU A 53 1.56 15.16 -7.20
C LEU A 53 2.33 16.30 -7.89
N LYS A 54 1.81 17.53 -7.93
CA LYS A 54 2.55 18.70 -8.42
C LYS A 54 3.84 18.95 -7.64
N GLU A 55 3.80 18.69 -6.32
CA GLU A 55 4.97 18.75 -5.44
C GLU A 55 5.84 17.49 -5.47
N ARG A 56 5.60 16.61 -6.45
CA ARG A 56 6.29 15.33 -6.66
C ARG A 56 6.13 14.35 -5.49
N ILE A 57 4.98 14.42 -4.82
CA ILE A 57 4.59 13.56 -3.71
C ILE A 57 3.53 12.58 -4.18
N ILE A 58 3.81 11.29 -4.02
CA ILE A 58 2.89 10.17 -4.24
C ILE A 58 2.49 9.60 -2.89
N PHE A 59 1.21 9.29 -2.71
CA PHE A 59 0.69 8.74 -1.47
C PHE A 59 0.16 7.32 -1.67
N LEU A 60 0.83 6.34 -1.08
CA LEU A 60 0.40 4.95 -1.00
C LEU A 60 -0.29 4.71 0.35
N GLY A 61 -1.60 4.98 0.42
CA GLY A 61 -2.38 4.98 1.65
C GLY A 61 -3.34 3.79 1.82
N THR A 62 -3.28 2.77 0.96
CA THR A 62 -4.21 1.64 0.97
C THR A 62 -3.50 0.32 0.69
N GLN A 63 -4.29 -0.75 0.62
CA GLN A 63 -3.81 -2.05 0.17
C GLN A 63 -3.30 -1.99 -1.28
N ILE A 64 -2.20 -2.68 -1.55
CA ILE A 64 -1.61 -2.81 -2.88
C ILE A 64 -2.40 -3.85 -3.67
N ASN A 65 -3.03 -3.40 -4.75
CA ASN A 65 -3.69 -4.22 -5.76
C ASN A 65 -3.35 -3.68 -7.15
N ASP A 66 -3.83 -4.32 -8.20
CA ASP A 66 -3.51 -3.95 -9.59
C ASP A 66 -3.93 -2.51 -9.92
N HIS A 67 -5.11 -2.08 -9.43
CA HIS A 67 -5.58 -0.72 -9.67
C HIS A 67 -4.65 0.32 -9.02
N MET A 68 -4.32 0.14 -7.74
CA MET A 68 -3.42 1.04 -7.02
C MET A 68 -2.02 1.04 -7.65
N ALA A 69 -1.51 -0.13 -8.05
CA ALA A 69 -0.22 -0.23 -8.71
C ALA A 69 -0.19 0.57 -10.02
N ASN A 70 -1.20 0.41 -10.86
CA ASN A 70 -1.30 1.15 -12.12
C ASN A 70 -1.36 2.67 -11.91
N VAL A 71 -2.07 3.15 -10.88
CA VAL A 71 -2.13 4.58 -10.54
C VAL A 71 -0.77 5.10 -10.13
N ILE A 72 -0.05 4.39 -9.25
CA ILE A 72 1.29 4.81 -8.78
C ILE A 72 2.30 4.77 -9.92
N ILE A 73 2.29 3.73 -10.75
CA ILE A 73 3.16 3.61 -11.92
C ILE A 73 2.92 4.78 -12.88
N ALA A 74 1.65 5.09 -13.18
CA ALA A 74 1.33 6.23 -14.05
C ALA A 74 1.83 7.56 -13.46
N GLN A 75 1.72 7.77 -12.15
CA GLN A 75 2.24 8.95 -11.47
C GLN A 75 3.78 9.02 -11.53
N LEU A 76 4.48 7.91 -11.33
CA LEU A 76 5.94 7.84 -11.45
C LEU A 76 6.42 8.22 -12.86
N LEU A 77 5.82 7.61 -13.88
CA LEU A 77 6.14 7.89 -15.30
C LEU A 77 5.79 9.33 -15.69
N PHE A 78 4.69 9.87 -15.18
CA PHE A 78 4.32 11.26 -15.39
C PHE A 78 5.35 12.21 -14.80
N LEU A 79 5.78 11.97 -13.55
CA LEU A 79 6.76 12.83 -12.87
C LEU A 79 8.15 12.73 -13.50
N GLU A 80 8.58 11.56 -13.98
CA GLU A 80 9.81 11.42 -14.75
C GLU A 80 9.78 12.26 -16.02
N ARG A 81 8.67 12.21 -16.77
CA ARG A 81 8.49 13.00 -17.98
C ARG A 81 8.52 14.51 -17.72
N GLU A 82 7.93 14.96 -16.59
CA GLU A 82 7.89 16.38 -16.24
C GLU A 82 9.28 16.94 -15.90
N ASP A 83 10.07 16.20 -15.13
CA ASP A 83 11.42 16.61 -14.74
C ASP A 83 12.22 15.37 -14.27
N PRO A 84 13.09 14.82 -15.13
CA PRO A 84 13.83 13.60 -14.80
C PRO A 84 14.93 13.81 -13.75
N ASP A 85 15.32 15.05 -13.47
CA ASP A 85 16.42 15.36 -12.52
C ASP A 85 15.92 15.60 -11.09
N LYS A 86 14.62 15.85 -10.91
CA LYS A 86 14.06 16.08 -9.59
C LYS A 86 13.57 14.80 -8.93
N GLY A 87 13.94 14.61 -7.67
CA GLY A 87 13.50 13.47 -6.86
C GLY A 87 11.97 13.39 -6.66
N ILE A 88 11.49 12.19 -6.39
CA ILE A 88 10.09 11.87 -6.10
C ILE A 88 10.01 11.35 -4.67
N SER A 89 8.96 11.70 -3.92
CA SER A 89 8.72 11.20 -2.58
C SER A 89 7.47 10.32 -2.55
N ILE A 90 7.62 9.07 -2.07
CA ILE A 90 6.48 8.17 -1.84
C ILE A 90 6.23 8.07 -0.34
N TYR A 91 5.07 8.53 0.10
CA TYR A 91 4.59 8.38 1.47
C TYR A 91 3.76 7.11 1.59
N ILE A 92 4.13 6.23 2.52
CA ILE A 92 3.60 4.87 2.63
C ILE A 92 2.86 4.71 3.95
N ASN A 93 1.56 4.37 3.87
CA ASN A 93 0.74 3.90 4.97
C ASN A 93 -0.13 2.74 4.47
N SER A 94 0.48 1.56 4.36
CA SER A 94 -0.13 0.42 3.66
C SER A 94 0.13 -0.90 4.38
N PRO A 95 -0.89 -1.78 4.47
CA PRO A 95 -0.71 -3.14 4.97
C PRO A 95 0.00 -4.07 3.96
N GLY A 96 0.39 -3.57 2.79
CA GLY A 96 0.90 -4.39 1.71
C GLY A 96 -0.21 -4.91 0.79
N GLY A 97 -0.02 -6.06 0.17
CA GLY A 97 -1.01 -6.64 -0.74
C GLY A 97 -0.41 -7.57 -1.77
N VAL A 98 -0.90 -7.50 -3.00
CA VAL A 98 -0.54 -8.39 -4.10
C VAL A 98 0.93 -8.21 -4.48
N ILE A 99 1.69 -9.30 -4.47
CA ILE A 99 3.14 -9.28 -4.69
C ILE A 99 3.48 -8.79 -6.11
N SER A 100 2.82 -9.31 -7.14
CA SER A 100 3.06 -8.91 -8.53
C SER A 100 2.80 -7.43 -8.77
N SER A 101 1.72 -6.90 -8.18
CA SER A 101 1.38 -5.48 -8.27
C SER A 101 2.42 -4.60 -7.55
N GLY A 102 2.91 -5.05 -6.40
CA GLY A 102 3.99 -4.36 -5.69
C GLY A 102 5.33 -4.42 -6.39
N LEU A 103 5.68 -5.55 -6.99
CA LEU A 103 6.89 -5.68 -7.81
C LEU A 103 6.85 -4.76 -9.04
N ALA A 104 5.68 -4.60 -9.68
CA ALA A 104 5.54 -3.66 -10.78
C ALA A 104 5.81 -2.20 -10.37
N ILE A 105 5.38 -1.79 -9.16
CA ILE A 105 5.74 -0.48 -8.62
C ILE A 105 7.25 -0.41 -8.35
N TYR A 106 7.82 -1.43 -7.69
CA TYR A 106 9.24 -1.49 -7.37
C TYR A 106 10.12 -1.39 -8.60
N ASP A 107 9.83 -2.18 -9.63
CA ASP A 107 10.57 -2.17 -10.89
C ASP A 107 10.47 -0.81 -11.58
N THR A 108 9.31 -0.14 -11.52
CA THR A 108 9.14 1.21 -12.05
C THR A 108 9.98 2.22 -11.27
N MET A 109 10.02 2.14 -9.93
CA MET A 109 10.90 2.99 -9.12
C MET A 109 12.38 2.83 -9.48
N ARG A 110 12.78 1.63 -9.92
CA ARG A 110 14.16 1.34 -10.37
C ARG A 110 14.43 1.73 -11.82
N LEU A 111 13.38 1.78 -12.64
CA LEU A 111 13.46 2.09 -14.07
C LEU A 111 13.64 3.57 -14.33
N ILE A 112 12.91 4.42 -13.58
CA ILE A 112 12.88 5.86 -13.78
C ILE A 112 14.18 6.53 -13.35
N SER A 113 14.54 7.64 -14.01
CA SER A 113 15.73 8.43 -13.71
C SER A 113 15.69 9.16 -12.37
N PRO A 114 14.55 9.76 -11.93
CA PRO A 114 14.46 10.43 -10.64
C PRO A 114 14.77 9.52 -9.46
N GLU A 115 15.55 9.98 -8.51
CA GLU A 115 15.70 9.28 -7.23
C GLU A 115 14.37 9.28 -6.45
N VAL A 116 13.95 8.10 -6.00
CA VAL A 116 12.73 7.95 -5.21
C VAL A 116 13.07 7.88 -3.74
N SER A 117 12.54 8.82 -2.96
CA SER A 117 12.55 8.78 -1.48
C SER A 117 11.31 8.06 -0.98
N THR A 118 11.45 7.25 0.07
CA THR A 118 10.33 6.52 0.67
C THR A 118 10.20 6.85 2.14
N ILE A 119 8.98 7.15 2.58
CA ILE A 119 8.69 7.59 3.94
C ILE A 119 7.53 6.77 4.51
N CYS A 120 7.78 5.98 5.55
CA CYS A 120 6.72 5.26 6.25
C CYS A 120 5.96 6.18 7.20
N LEU A 121 4.63 6.28 7.00
CA LEU A 121 3.68 6.93 7.88
C LEU A 121 2.78 5.84 8.48
N GLY A 122 2.66 5.74 9.79
CA GLY A 122 1.79 4.75 10.42
C GLY A 122 2.24 3.30 10.18
N MET A 123 2.07 2.75 8.98
CA MET A 123 2.43 1.35 8.68
C MET A 123 3.03 1.15 7.29
N ALA A 124 4.08 0.34 7.23
CA ALA A 124 4.53 -0.34 6.01
C ALA A 124 4.64 -1.84 6.30
N ALA A 125 3.67 -2.63 5.83
CA ALA A 125 3.64 -4.07 6.09
C ALA A 125 3.72 -4.91 4.81
N SER A 126 4.28 -6.11 4.92
CA SER A 126 4.35 -7.07 3.80
C SER A 126 4.99 -6.44 2.55
N MET A 127 4.31 -6.45 1.40
CA MET A 127 4.80 -5.86 0.15
C MET A 127 5.11 -4.35 0.24
N ALA A 128 4.43 -3.60 1.13
CA ALA A 128 4.75 -2.20 1.36
C ALA A 128 6.13 -2.00 2.01
N THR A 129 6.63 -2.97 2.77
CA THR A 129 8.01 -2.95 3.31
C THR A 129 9.04 -3.09 2.20
N ILE A 130 8.74 -3.87 1.18
CA ILE A 130 9.61 -4.02 -0.01
C ILE A 130 9.71 -2.69 -0.75
N LEU A 131 8.58 -2.00 -0.95
CA LEU A 131 8.57 -0.67 -1.56
C LEU A 131 9.33 0.37 -0.72
N LEU A 132 9.17 0.33 0.61
CA LEU A 132 9.91 1.18 1.52
C LEU A 132 11.43 0.94 1.38
N SER A 133 11.86 -0.32 1.30
CA SER A 133 13.27 -0.69 1.11
C SER A 133 13.82 -0.26 -0.25
N GLY A 134 12.95 -0.15 -1.27
CA GLY A 134 13.28 0.25 -2.64
C GLY A 134 13.61 1.72 -2.83
N GLY A 135 13.44 2.55 -1.82
CA GLY A 135 13.86 3.95 -1.86
C GLY A 135 15.37 4.10 -2.08
N ALA A 136 15.79 5.22 -2.63
CA ALA A 136 17.20 5.52 -2.86
C ALA A 136 18.01 5.43 -1.55
N LYS A 137 19.26 5.00 -1.64
CA LYS A 137 20.13 4.83 -0.47
C LYS A 137 20.30 6.15 0.29
N GLY A 138 20.01 6.13 1.60
CA GLY A 138 20.01 7.33 2.45
C GLY A 138 18.72 8.16 2.36
N LYS A 139 17.72 7.74 1.56
CA LYS A 139 16.43 8.43 1.38
C LYS A 139 15.24 7.57 1.76
N ARG A 140 15.42 6.72 2.76
CA ARG A 140 14.39 5.83 3.33
C ARG A 140 14.14 6.26 4.77
N TYR A 141 12.91 6.62 5.07
CA TYR A 141 12.55 7.21 6.35
C TYR A 141 11.35 6.50 6.96
N ALA A 142 11.22 6.60 8.27
CA ALA A 142 10.04 6.20 9.02
C ALA A 142 9.77 7.21 10.12
N LEU A 143 8.51 7.55 10.35
CA LEU A 143 8.15 8.38 11.49
C LEU A 143 8.32 7.59 12.81
N PRO A 144 8.56 8.27 13.94
CA PRO A 144 8.89 7.60 15.20
C PRO A 144 7.87 6.57 15.70
N ASN A 145 6.60 6.74 15.36
CA ASN A 145 5.51 5.85 15.77
C ASN A 145 5.05 4.91 14.62
N SER A 146 5.84 4.82 13.54
CA SER A 146 5.52 3.95 12.42
C SER A 146 5.85 2.50 12.74
N THR A 147 5.06 1.58 12.20
CA THR A 147 5.29 0.14 12.26
C THR A 147 5.79 -0.35 10.91
N ILE A 148 6.95 -1.02 10.91
CA ILE A 148 7.46 -1.74 9.75
C ILE A 148 7.34 -3.23 10.06
N HIS A 149 6.51 -3.95 9.29
CA HIS A 149 6.22 -5.36 9.55
C HIS A 149 6.49 -6.20 8.31
N MET A 150 7.39 -7.15 8.45
CA MET A 150 7.72 -8.10 7.40
C MET A 150 7.32 -9.52 7.76
N HIS A 151 6.78 -10.23 6.79
CA HIS A 151 6.49 -11.65 6.85
C HIS A 151 6.80 -12.33 5.52
N GLN A 152 6.84 -13.66 5.53
CA GLN A 152 7.02 -14.45 4.31
C GLN A 152 5.79 -14.31 3.40
N PRO A 153 5.95 -14.47 2.07
CA PRO A 153 4.82 -14.58 1.16
C PRO A 153 3.82 -15.62 1.61
N MET A 154 2.55 -15.26 1.56
CA MET A 154 1.45 -16.19 1.81
C MET A 154 0.78 -16.50 0.48
N GLY A 155 0.41 -17.76 0.30
CA GLY A 155 -0.29 -18.22 -0.87
C GLY A 155 -0.86 -19.61 -0.64
N GLY A 156 -1.75 -20.01 -1.51
CA GLY A 156 -2.35 -21.35 -1.50
C GLY A 156 -2.82 -21.71 -2.90
N ALA A 157 -3.01 -23.00 -3.15
CA ALA A 157 -3.57 -23.52 -4.38
C ALA A 157 -4.52 -24.67 -4.07
N GLN A 158 -5.56 -24.79 -4.90
CA GLN A 158 -6.48 -25.93 -4.91
C GLN A 158 -6.58 -26.44 -6.34
N GLY A 159 -6.75 -27.74 -6.52
CA GLY A 159 -6.87 -28.34 -7.84
C GLY A 159 -6.13 -29.67 -7.93
N GLN A 160 -5.72 -30.02 -9.14
CA GLN A 160 -4.93 -31.21 -9.41
C GLN A 160 -3.52 -31.10 -8.79
N ALA A 161 -2.88 -32.23 -8.50
CA ALA A 161 -1.56 -32.25 -7.89
C ALA A 161 -0.52 -31.42 -8.70
N SER A 162 -0.59 -31.48 -10.03
CA SER A 162 0.26 -30.69 -10.93
C SER A 162 0.07 -29.19 -10.74
N ASP A 163 -1.18 -28.71 -10.57
CA ASP A 163 -1.49 -27.30 -10.40
C ASP A 163 -0.99 -26.78 -9.05
N ILE A 164 -1.12 -27.60 -8.01
CA ILE A 164 -0.59 -27.31 -6.68
C ILE A 164 0.93 -27.21 -6.71
N GLU A 165 1.61 -28.11 -7.42
CA GLU A 165 3.07 -28.09 -7.56
C GLU A 165 3.55 -26.81 -8.29
N ILE A 166 2.88 -26.43 -9.39
CA ILE A 166 3.20 -25.20 -10.14
C ILE A 166 3.03 -23.96 -9.25
N ALA A 167 1.92 -23.87 -8.52
CA ALA A 167 1.65 -22.75 -7.61
C ALA A 167 2.68 -22.68 -6.48
N ALA A 168 3.06 -23.82 -5.90
CA ALA A 168 4.09 -23.86 -4.86
C ALA A 168 5.45 -23.39 -5.37
N ARG A 169 5.86 -23.79 -6.57
CA ARG A 169 7.09 -23.30 -7.19
C ARG A 169 7.07 -21.80 -7.42
N GLU A 170 5.93 -21.24 -7.85
CA GLU A 170 5.80 -19.80 -8.05
C GLU A 170 5.89 -19.02 -6.74
N ILE A 171 5.28 -19.51 -5.66
CA ILE A 171 5.38 -18.90 -4.33
C ILE A 171 6.85 -18.88 -3.87
N LEU A 172 7.59 -19.96 -4.05
CA LEU A 172 9.01 -20.05 -3.69
C LEU A 172 9.85 -19.09 -4.54
N ARG A 173 9.59 -19.01 -5.85
CA ARG A 173 10.26 -18.07 -6.75
C ARG A 173 10.05 -16.61 -6.30
N LEU A 174 8.81 -16.24 -5.97
CA LEU A 174 8.49 -14.90 -5.45
C LEU A 174 9.16 -14.63 -4.10
N GLN A 175 9.24 -15.62 -3.22
CA GLN A 175 9.95 -15.51 -1.96
C GLN A 175 11.43 -15.20 -2.17
N ASP A 176 12.09 -15.90 -3.07
CA ASP A 176 13.50 -15.67 -3.39
C ASP A 176 13.71 -14.29 -4.03
N THR A 177 12.81 -13.87 -4.92
CA THR A 177 12.84 -12.52 -5.51
C THR A 177 12.78 -11.44 -4.42
N ILE A 178 11.84 -11.54 -3.48
CA ILE A 178 11.69 -10.58 -2.38
C ILE A 178 12.92 -10.59 -1.46
N ARG A 179 13.48 -11.76 -1.14
CA ARG A 179 14.70 -11.87 -0.33
C ARG A 179 15.89 -11.18 -1.00
N ASN A 180 16.06 -11.39 -2.30
CA ASN A 180 17.14 -10.77 -3.07
C ASN A 180 17.00 -9.25 -3.06
N ILE A 181 15.80 -8.72 -3.33
CA ILE A 181 15.52 -7.29 -3.26
C ILE A 181 15.92 -6.71 -1.90
N LEU A 182 15.55 -7.37 -0.81
CA LEU A 182 15.87 -6.90 0.54
C LEU A 182 17.38 -6.99 0.87
N SER A 183 18.07 -7.97 0.32
CA SER A 183 19.52 -8.12 0.55
C SER A 183 20.36 -7.13 -0.26
N GLU A 184 19.84 -6.63 -1.37
CA GLU A 184 20.50 -5.66 -2.25
C GLU A 184 20.29 -4.21 -1.82
N ASN A 185 19.17 -3.94 -1.14
CA ASN A 185 18.80 -2.61 -0.65
C ASN A 185 19.39 -2.31 0.74
#